data_79ab0d41bffd7b7a8a60b8d61fd7cebf
#
_entry.id   79ab0d41bffd7b7a8a60b8d61fd7cebf
#
_cell.length_a   1.000
_cell.length_b   1.000
_cell.length_c   1.000
_cell.angle_alpha   90.00
_cell.angle_beta   90.00
_cell.angle_gamma   90.00
#
_symmetry.space_group_name_H-M   'P 1'
#
loop_
_entity.id
_entity.type
_entity.pdbx_description
1 polymer ?
#
loop_
_entity_poly.entity_id
_entity_poly.type
_entity_poly.pdbx_seq_one_letter_code
_entity_poly.pdbx_strand_id
1 'polypeptide(L)'
;RGFMDHMRVRSGDDDLFVNGVASKKNTKVRVGSEVLTVSRPKESWREFLHQKLRHLSVGKKYKGADKIILGLFSLTWILTWFFVVPLMAFTTSLYGIGVLFIIRWILQIILIHKATGKLGMGFEVWKTPILDFIFPFYYLVTGLRALVVKRIQWKN
;
A
#
# COMPACT_ATOMS: atom_id res chain seq x y z
N ARG A 1 10.47 10.40 -25.17
CA ARG A 1 9.48 10.04 -24.13
C ARG A 1 9.86 10.78 -22.86
N GLY A 2 9.13 11.79 -22.48
CA GLY A 2 9.44 12.65 -21.35
C GLY A 2 8.20 12.97 -20.54
N PHE A 3 8.28 13.96 -19.66
CA PHE A 3 7.19 14.42 -18.80
C PHE A 3 5.90 14.75 -19.56
N MET A 4 6.01 15.23 -20.80
CA MET A 4 4.87 15.57 -21.67
C MET A 4 3.90 14.40 -21.90
N ASP A 5 4.40 13.15 -21.94
CA ASP A 5 3.54 11.98 -22.16
C ASP A 5 2.58 11.71 -20.99
N HIS A 6 2.88 12.28 -19.81
CA HIS A 6 2.11 12.11 -18.59
C HIS A 6 1.16 13.27 -18.27
N MET A 7 1.27 14.40 -18.96
CA MET A 7 0.43 15.59 -18.74
C MET A 7 -1.07 15.36 -19.01
N ARG A 8 -1.42 14.33 -19.76
CA ARG A 8 -2.82 13.92 -19.99
C ARG A 8 -3.43 13.14 -18.83
N VAL A 9 -2.62 12.78 -17.83
CA VAL A 9 -3.06 12.04 -16.66
C VAL A 9 -3.30 13.03 -15.53
N ARG A 10 -4.54 13.15 -15.09
CA ARG A 10 -4.95 14.13 -14.06
C ARG A 10 -4.42 13.85 -12.64
N SER A 11 -3.61 12.83 -12.43
CA SER A 11 -3.05 12.45 -11.12
C SER A 11 -1.88 11.50 -11.30
N GLY A 12 -0.89 11.58 -10.40
CA GLY A 12 0.26 10.67 -10.39
C GLY A 12 1.23 10.91 -11.55
N ASP A 13 1.34 12.14 -12.01
CA ASP A 13 2.30 12.56 -13.01
C ASP A 13 3.75 12.32 -12.57
N ASP A 14 4.04 12.62 -11.30
CA ASP A 14 5.31 12.32 -10.62
C ASP A 14 5.56 10.81 -10.51
N ASP A 15 4.60 10.05 -9.98
CA ASP A 15 4.69 8.59 -9.85
C ASP A 15 4.88 7.91 -11.20
N LEU A 16 4.13 8.30 -12.22
CA LEU A 16 4.20 7.73 -13.57
C LEU A 16 5.51 8.10 -14.27
N PHE A 17 5.98 9.34 -14.08
CA PHE A 17 7.25 9.76 -14.61
C PHE A 17 8.38 8.92 -14.00
N VAL A 18 8.46 8.84 -12.67
CA VAL A 18 9.48 8.03 -11.97
C VAL A 18 9.36 6.56 -12.40
N ASN A 19 8.16 5.97 -12.38
CA ASN A 19 7.95 4.59 -12.83
C ASN A 19 8.40 4.38 -14.28
N GLY A 20 8.19 5.38 -15.15
CA GLY A 20 8.59 5.32 -16.56
C GLY A 20 10.09 5.35 -16.80
N VAL A 21 10.83 6.21 -16.08
CA VAL A 21 12.24 6.52 -16.38
C VAL A 21 13.24 5.97 -15.38
N ALA A 22 12.81 5.65 -14.15
CA ALA A 22 13.71 5.17 -13.11
C ALA A 22 14.36 3.83 -13.46
N SER A 23 15.65 3.73 -13.17
CA SER A 23 16.45 2.53 -13.34
C SER A 23 17.56 2.49 -12.27
N LYS A 24 18.17 1.33 -12.08
CA LYS A 24 19.32 1.19 -11.17
C LYS A 24 20.52 2.07 -11.54
N LYS A 25 20.59 2.54 -12.80
CA LYS A 25 21.71 3.35 -13.31
C LYS A 25 21.51 4.85 -13.09
N ASN A 26 20.26 5.34 -13.08
CA ASN A 26 19.95 6.76 -13.04
C ASN A 26 19.21 7.21 -11.78
N THR A 27 18.93 6.30 -10.85
CA THR A 27 18.12 6.60 -9.67
C THR A 27 18.83 6.13 -8.42
N LYS A 28 18.87 7.00 -7.40
CA LYS A 28 19.32 6.68 -6.04
C LYS A 28 18.18 6.92 -5.07
N VAL A 29 17.96 5.99 -4.16
CA VAL A 29 16.98 6.15 -3.08
C VAL A 29 17.70 6.70 -1.85
N ARG A 30 17.20 7.80 -1.31
CA ARG A 30 17.67 8.35 -0.04
C ARG A 30 16.54 8.17 0.99
N VAL A 31 16.90 7.68 2.16
CA VAL A 31 15.97 7.43 3.27
C VAL A 31 16.53 8.05 4.53
N GLY A 32 15.76 8.91 5.17
CA GLY A 32 16.15 9.60 6.39
C GLY A 32 15.10 10.65 6.76
N SER A 33 15.18 11.15 7.98
CA SER A 33 14.27 12.21 8.46
C SER A 33 14.43 13.53 7.67
N GLU A 34 15.63 13.78 7.12
CA GLU A 34 15.95 14.99 6.35
C GLU A 34 15.25 15.06 4.98
N VAL A 35 14.75 13.93 4.46
CA VAL A 35 14.06 13.88 3.16
C VAL A 35 12.55 13.66 3.32
N LEU A 36 12.05 13.70 4.54
CA LEU A 36 10.64 13.45 4.82
C LEU A 36 9.80 14.69 4.50
N THR A 37 8.78 14.52 3.65
CA THR A 37 7.76 15.55 3.42
C THR A 37 6.52 15.22 4.22
N VAL A 38 6.11 16.15 5.08
CA VAL A 38 4.91 16.01 5.90
C VAL A 38 3.76 16.79 5.25
N SER A 39 2.65 16.11 5.01
CA SER A 39 1.42 16.73 4.51
C SER A 39 0.32 16.66 5.56
N ARG A 40 -0.61 17.63 5.52
CA ARG A 40 -1.79 17.60 6.39
C ARG A 40 -2.69 16.42 6.02
N PRO A 41 -3.16 15.62 6.99
CA PRO A 41 -4.12 14.56 6.73
C PRO A 41 -5.44 15.15 6.25
N LYS A 42 -6.24 14.34 5.56
CA LYS A 42 -7.61 14.72 5.19
C LYS A 42 -8.50 14.70 6.44
N GLU A 43 -9.38 15.69 6.54
CA GLU A 43 -10.25 15.89 7.71
C GLU A 43 -11.48 14.97 7.67
N SER A 44 -11.89 14.51 6.48
CA SER A 44 -13.03 13.61 6.33
C SER A 44 -12.66 12.27 5.69
N TRP A 45 -13.38 11.21 6.08
CA TRP A 45 -13.26 9.89 5.46
C TRP A 45 -13.55 9.91 3.97
N ARG A 46 -14.50 10.74 3.51
CA ARG A 46 -14.84 10.87 2.10
C ARG A 46 -13.66 11.40 1.29
N GLU A 47 -13.03 12.46 1.77
CA GLU A 47 -11.84 13.05 1.11
C GLU A 47 -10.65 12.09 1.14
N PHE A 48 -10.44 11.41 2.27
CA PHE A 48 -9.40 10.39 2.40
C PHE A 48 -9.60 9.26 1.39
N LEU A 49 -10.80 8.68 1.31
CA LEU A 49 -11.11 7.61 0.36
C LEU A 49 -10.99 8.10 -1.09
N HIS A 50 -11.45 9.30 -1.40
CA HIS A 50 -11.31 9.91 -2.71
C HIS A 50 -9.83 10.07 -3.10
N GLN A 51 -9.00 10.57 -2.19
CA GLN A 51 -7.56 10.66 -2.40
C GLN A 51 -6.94 9.28 -2.65
N LYS A 52 -7.29 8.28 -1.87
CA LYS A 52 -6.76 6.91 -2.03
C LYS A 52 -7.21 6.25 -3.34
N LEU A 53 -8.46 6.41 -3.73
CA LEU A 53 -8.95 5.92 -5.02
C LEU A 53 -8.19 6.57 -6.18
N ARG A 54 -7.90 7.87 -6.09
CA ARG A 54 -7.10 8.59 -7.07
C ARG A 54 -5.69 7.98 -7.19
N HIS A 55 -4.98 7.77 -6.08
CA HIS A 55 -3.65 7.15 -6.09
C HIS A 55 -3.69 5.72 -6.62
N LEU A 56 -4.63 4.90 -6.17
CA LEU A 56 -4.74 3.51 -6.65
C LEU A 56 -5.07 3.42 -8.15
N SER A 57 -5.84 4.39 -8.69
CA SER A 57 -6.18 4.40 -10.11
C SER A 57 -4.98 4.63 -11.03
N VAL A 58 -3.95 5.31 -10.53
CA VAL A 58 -2.67 5.53 -11.24
C VAL A 58 -1.92 4.23 -11.47
N GLY A 59 -1.99 3.30 -10.53
CA GLY A 59 -1.34 2.01 -10.61
C GLY A 59 -1.66 1.19 -11.86
N LYS A 60 -2.84 1.43 -12.48
CA LYS A 60 -3.20 0.82 -13.78
C LYS A 60 -2.22 1.16 -14.92
N LYS A 61 -1.51 2.27 -14.78
CA LYS A 61 -0.60 2.81 -15.80
C LYS A 61 0.88 2.48 -15.53
N TYR A 62 1.20 1.82 -14.42
CA TYR A 62 2.56 1.38 -14.12
C TYR A 62 3.06 0.33 -15.11
N LYS A 63 4.37 0.13 -15.17
CA LYS A 63 4.99 -0.96 -15.93
C LYS A 63 4.41 -2.31 -15.50
N GLY A 64 4.33 -3.26 -16.43
CA GLY A 64 3.71 -4.56 -16.19
C GLY A 64 4.30 -5.31 -14.98
N ALA A 65 5.61 -5.33 -14.87
CA ALA A 65 6.32 -5.97 -13.74
C ALA A 65 5.92 -5.35 -12.39
N ASP A 66 5.89 -4.02 -12.30
CA ASP A 66 5.54 -3.31 -11.05
C ASP A 66 4.08 -3.57 -10.66
N LYS A 67 3.16 -3.61 -11.65
CA LYS A 67 1.76 -3.98 -11.42
C LYS A 67 1.64 -5.39 -10.85
N ILE A 68 2.39 -6.34 -11.39
CA ILE A 68 2.36 -7.74 -10.93
C ILE A 68 2.90 -7.81 -9.51
N ILE A 69 4.04 -7.20 -9.22
CA ILE A 69 4.65 -7.22 -7.88
C ILE A 69 3.72 -6.61 -6.84
N LEU A 70 3.18 -5.41 -7.11
CA LEU A 70 2.25 -4.73 -6.19
C LEU A 70 0.94 -5.49 -6.05
N GLY A 71 0.43 -6.06 -7.16
CA GLY A 71 -0.77 -6.88 -7.15
C GLY A 71 -0.60 -8.16 -6.34
N LEU A 72 0.50 -8.89 -6.54
CA LEU A 72 0.81 -10.09 -5.76
C LEU A 72 0.98 -9.78 -4.27
N PHE A 73 1.68 -8.69 -3.93
CA PHE A 73 1.83 -8.27 -2.55
C PHE A 73 0.47 -8.01 -1.87
N SER A 74 -0.42 -7.26 -2.53
CA SER A 74 -1.76 -6.98 -2.00
C SER A 74 -2.62 -8.24 -1.95
N LEU A 75 -2.55 -9.08 -2.98
CA LEU A 75 -3.31 -10.33 -3.08
C LEU A 75 -2.91 -11.31 -1.97
N THR A 76 -1.62 -11.55 -1.76
CA THR A 76 -1.15 -12.45 -0.71
C THR A 76 -1.58 -11.99 0.67
N TRP A 77 -1.59 -10.68 0.90
CA TRP A 77 -2.07 -10.12 2.16
C TRP A 77 -3.56 -10.37 2.37
N ILE A 78 -4.39 -10.08 1.35
CA ILE A 78 -5.83 -10.34 1.38
C ILE A 78 -6.11 -11.84 1.56
N LEU A 79 -5.44 -12.70 0.80
CA LEU A 79 -5.62 -14.14 0.86
C LEU A 79 -5.24 -14.72 2.24
N THR A 80 -4.24 -14.18 2.90
CA THR A 80 -3.87 -14.60 4.26
C THR A 80 -5.07 -14.49 5.21
N TRP A 81 -5.78 -13.37 5.19
CA TRP A 81 -6.95 -13.16 6.05
C TRP A 81 -8.19 -13.89 5.55
N PHE A 82 -8.33 -14.04 4.24
CA PHE A 82 -9.45 -14.79 3.66
C PHE A 82 -9.39 -16.29 3.99
N PHE A 83 -8.19 -16.87 3.97
CA PHE A 83 -8.01 -18.31 4.21
C PHE A 83 -7.82 -18.67 5.69
N VAL A 84 -7.43 -17.76 6.56
CA VAL A 84 -7.24 -18.07 7.97
C VAL A 84 -8.51 -18.56 8.64
N VAL A 85 -9.66 -17.95 8.31
CA VAL A 85 -10.95 -18.31 8.92
C VAL A 85 -11.37 -19.75 8.57
N PRO A 86 -11.44 -20.16 7.28
CA PRO A 86 -11.74 -21.54 6.94
C PRO A 86 -10.65 -22.50 7.45
N LEU A 87 -9.38 -22.09 7.43
CA LEU A 87 -8.30 -22.94 7.95
C LEU A 87 -8.50 -23.24 9.43
N MET A 88 -8.90 -22.26 10.23
CA MET A 88 -9.22 -22.45 11.65
C MET A 88 -10.44 -23.36 11.86
N ALA A 89 -11.40 -23.36 10.93
CA ALA A 89 -12.60 -24.21 11.03
C ALA A 89 -12.32 -25.68 10.65
N PHE A 90 -11.37 -25.92 9.75
CA PHE A 90 -11.10 -27.27 9.21
C PHE A 90 -9.84 -27.96 9.75
N THR A 91 -9.01 -27.26 10.55
CA THR A 91 -7.81 -27.85 11.12
C THR A 91 -7.96 -28.15 12.60
N THR A 92 -7.38 -29.25 13.04
CA THR A 92 -7.25 -29.60 14.45
C THR A 92 -6.08 -28.87 15.12
N SER A 93 -5.17 -28.28 14.34
CA SER A 93 -3.96 -27.61 14.82
C SER A 93 -4.12 -26.09 14.94
N LEU A 94 -5.08 -25.65 15.74
CA LEU A 94 -5.27 -24.22 16.04
C LEU A 94 -4.03 -23.54 16.61
N TYR A 95 -3.27 -24.27 17.44
CA TYR A 95 -2.00 -23.79 18.01
C TYR A 95 -0.99 -23.45 16.92
N GLY A 96 -0.87 -24.28 15.87
CA GLY A 96 0.06 -24.03 14.77
C GLY A 96 -0.26 -22.75 14.03
N ILE A 97 -1.53 -22.50 13.75
CA ILE A 97 -1.98 -21.26 13.12
C ILE A 97 -1.69 -20.05 14.02
N GLY A 98 -2.02 -20.15 15.30
CA GLY A 98 -1.75 -19.09 16.27
C GLY A 98 -0.27 -18.72 16.34
N VAL A 99 0.61 -19.73 16.43
CA VAL A 99 2.07 -19.52 16.45
C VAL A 99 2.55 -18.81 15.17
N LEU A 100 2.08 -19.22 13.99
CA LEU A 100 2.45 -18.56 12.72
C LEU A 100 2.01 -17.10 12.68
N PHE A 101 0.81 -16.77 13.19
CA PHE A 101 0.34 -15.40 13.28
C PHE A 101 1.14 -14.57 14.27
N ILE A 102 1.50 -15.11 15.42
CA ILE A 102 2.35 -14.45 16.41
C ILE A 102 3.71 -14.12 15.79
N ILE A 103 4.35 -15.09 15.14
CA ILE A 103 5.64 -14.89 14.46
C ILE A 103 5.50 -13.79 13.39
N ARG A 104 4.46 -13.85 12.58
CA ARG A 104 4.18 -12.85 11.56
C ARG A 104 4.05 -11.44 12.16
N TRP A 105 3.28 -11.25 13.22
CA TRP A 105 3.13 -9.96 13.87
C TRP A 105 4.40 -9.46 14.53
N ILE A 106 5.18 -10.31 15.16
CA ILE A 106 6.49 -9.96 15.71
C ILE A 106 7.39 -9.42 14.59
N LEU A 107 7.48 -10.14 13.46
CA LEU A 107 8.28 -9.71 12.32
C LEU A 107 7.79 -8.38 11.74
N GLN A 108 6.49 -8.18 11.60
CA GLN A 108 5.91 -6.93 11.13
C GLN A 108 6.22 -5.77 12.10
N ILE A 109 6.06 -5.96 13.39
CA ILE A 109 6.36 -4.95 14.42
C ILE A 109 7.84 -4.55 14.35
N ILE A 110 8.75 -5.52 14.27
CA ILE A 110 10.19 -5.26 14.13
C ILE A 110 10.49 -4.47 12.87
N LEU A 111 9.92 -4.86 11.72
CA LEU A 111 10.14 -4.18 10.45
C LEU A 111 9.61 -2.75 10.47
N ILE A 112 8.40 -2.54 10.99
CA ILE A 112 7.77 -1.22 11.08
C ILE A 112 8.53 -0.34 12.07
N HIS A 113 8.93 -0.87 13.22
CA HIS A 113 9.73 -0.15 14.19
C HIS A 113 11.06 0.35 13.60
N LYS A 114 11.78 -0.52 12.89
CA LYS A 114 13.02 -0.14 12.21
C LYS A 114 12.78 0.89 11.09
N ALA A 115 11.70 0.74 10.33
CA ALA A 115 11.37 1.65 9.24
C ALA A 115 10.99 3.04 9.77
N THR A 116 10.12 3.10 10.77
CA THR A 116 9.70 4.38 11.38
C THR A 116 10.83 5.09 12.10
N GLY A 117 11.70 4.36 12.81
CA GLY A 117 12.90 4.93 13.40
C GLY A 117 13.85 5.51 12.37
N LYS A 118 14.07 4.80 11.24
CA LYS A 118 14.92 5.28 10.16
C LYS A 118 14.35 6.51 9.44
N LEU A 119 13.02 6.63 9.36
CA LEU A 119 12.33 7.75 8.76
C LEU A 119 12.11 8.92 9.75
N GLY A 120 12.40 8.74 11.04
CA GLY A 120 12.10 9.76 12.05
C GLY A 120 10.61 9.97 12.27
N MET A 121 9.78 8.94 12.02
CA MET A 121 8.33 9.02 12.15
C MET A 121 7.88 8.49 13.51
N GLY A 122 7.00 9.23 14.20
CA GLY A 122 6.33 8.76 15.40
C GLY A 122 5.14 7.86 15.08
N PHE A 123 5.37 6.55 14.92
CA PHE A 123 4.31 5.58 14.72
C PHE A 123 4.20 4.61 15.89
N GLU A 124 2.99 4.42 16.40
CA GLU A 124 2.71 3.49 17.49
C GLU A 124 2.66 2.05 16.96
N VAL A 125 3.79 1.35 17.01
CA VAL A 125 3.99 0.04 16.40
C VAL A 125 3.06 -1.05 16.96
N TRP A 126 2.53 -0.89 18.16
CA TRP A 126 1.55 -1.81 18.74
C TRP A 126 0.22 -1.85 17.97
N LYS A 127 -0.07 -0.80 17.17
CA LYS A 127 -1.24 -0.77 16.28
C LYS A 127 -1.10 -1.68 15.07
N THR A 128 0.10 -2.22 14.81
CA THR A 128 0.38 -3.05 13.64
C THR A 128 -0.57 -4.24 13.49
N PRO A 129 -0.85 -5.08 14.52
CA PRO A 129 -1.78 -6.20 14.35
C PRO A 129 -3.20 -5.76 13.98
N ILE A 130 -3.66 -4.65 14.55
CA ILE A 130 -5.00 -4.09 14.26
C ILE A 130 -5.05 -3.62 12.81
N LEU A 131 -4.03 -2.90 12.35
CA LEU A 131 -3.95 -2.41 10.98
C LEU A 131 -3.75 -3.56 9.98
N ASP A 132 -3.00 -4.59 10.35
CA ASP A 132 -2.82 -5.79 9.54
C ASP A 132 -4.15 -6.51 9.27
N PHE A 133 -5.08 -6.48 10.22
CA PHE A 133 -6.44 -6.99 10.04
C PHE A 133 -7.32 -6.06 9.19
N ILE A 134 -7.29 -4.75 9.43
CA ILE A 134 -8.19 -3.79 8.79
C ILE A 134 -7.81 -3.54 7.32
N PHE A 135 -6.52 -3.39 7.02
CA PHE A 135 -6.05 -2.99 5.70
C PHE A 135 -6.40 -3.93 4.55
N PRO A 136 -6.41 -5.28 4.67
CA PRO A 136 -6.85 -6.16 3.60
C PRO A 136 -8.27 -5.87 3.12
N PHE A 137 -9.21 -5.66 4.03
CA PHE A 137 -10.59 -5.33 3.70
C PHE A 137 -10.68 -3.94 3.05
N TYR A 138 -9.95 -2.98 3.61
CA TYR A 138 -9.84 -1.64 3.03
C TYR A 138 -9.28 -1.69 1.59
N TYR A 139 -8.19 -2.43 1.36
CA TYR A 139 -7.60 -2.56 0.03
C TYR A 139 -8.48 -3.34 -0.94
N LEU A 140 -9.20 -4.35 -0.48
CA LEU A 140 -10.15 -5.07 -1.31
C LEU A 140 -11.24 -4.12 -1.84
N VAL A 141 -11.87 -3.36 -0.95
CA VAL A 141 -12.94 -2.42 -1.32
C VAL A 141 -12.41 -1.28 -2.20
N THR A 142 -11.32 -0.64 -1.79
CA THR A 142 -10.77 0.51 -2.54
C THR A 142 -10.11 0.08 -3.84
N GLY A 143 -9.46 -1.10 -3.88
CA GLY A 143 -8.86 -1.67 -5.07
C GLY A 143 -9.91 -2.02 -6.12
N LEU A 144 -10.98 -2.73 -5.73
CA LEU A 144 -12.09 -3.04 -6.64
C LEU A 144 -12.74 -1.77 -7.20
N ARG A 145 -13.00 -0.77 -6.34
CA ARG A 145 -13.50 0.54 -6.79
C ARG A 145 -12.55 1.22 -7.76
N ALA A 146 -11.25 1.21 -7.47
CA ALA A 146 -10.24 1.79 -8.35
C ALA A 146 -10.19 1.11 -9.72
N LEU A 147 -10.46 -0.21 -9.81
CA LEU A 147 -10.53 -0.93 -11.08
C LEU A 147 -11.73 -0.50 -11.95
N VAL A 148 -12.87 -0.23 -11.34
CA VAL A 148 -14.11 0.13 -12.04
C VAL A 148 -14.18 1.60 -12.42
N VAL A 149 -13.65 2.48 -11.58
CA VAL A 149 -13.70 3.92 -11.82
C VAL A 149 -12.88 4.31 -13.04
N LYS A 150 -13.55 4.83 -14.07
CA LYS A 150 -12.92 5.27 -15.34
C LYS A 150 -12.35 6.69 -15.26
N ARG A 151 -13.00 7.59 -14.53
CA ARG A 151 -12.56 9.00 -14.36
C ARG A 151 -12.77 9.43 -12.91
N ILE A 152 -11.72 9.95 -12.29
CA ILE A 152 -11.78 10.57 -10.98
C ILE A 152 -11.63 12.07 -11.17
N GLN A 153 -12.58 12.86 -10.69
CA GLN A 153 -12.51 14.31 -10.72
C GLN A 153 -11.46 14.82 -9.74
N TRP A 154 -10.73 15.86 -10.12
CA TRP A 154 -9.64 16.44 -9.30
C TRP A 154 -10.17 17.27 -8.13
N LYS A 155 -11.30 17.96 -8.35
CA LYS A 155 -12.00 18.77 -7.32
C LYS A 155 -13.51 18.49 -7.41
N ASN A 156 -14.17 18.42 -6.27
CA ASN A 156 -15.61 18.70 -6.16
C ASN A 156 -15.78 20.20 -6.07
#